data_c8946e03c6f538d335a2205ff9ce797f
#
_entry.id   c8946e03c6f538d335a2205ff9ce797f
#
_cell.length_a   1.000
_cell.length_b   1.000
_cell.length_c   1.000
_cell.angle_alpha   90.00
_cell.angle_beta   90.00
_cell.angle_gamma   90.00
#
_symmetry.space_group_name_H-M   'P 1'
#
loop_
_entity.id
_entity.type
_entity.pdbx_description
1 polymer ?
#
loop_
_entity_poly.entity_id
_entity_poly.type
_entity_poly.pdbx_seq_one_letter_code
_entity_poly.pdbx_strand_id
1 'polypeptide(L)'
;MDLAASAAGTALLALIAVLLVMLLFRPAIQWLTGQVLRVLMSDRYVENLAEILPALMRMKPHLMLENSLRASSGKLIERPFGSPRRFPNFDQLVFSPAQLHPFPQEVDAAVDIRLTIGPRAKKPLRIDMPLLVGGMGFGVGLSDKMRQAIMIGASQAGTAVNTGLGPVLPEEREHAKHLIVQFHTASWARLPETLQRADAVEIRLGQGSHAGYGFVLPARDIAGRAQALMRIPEGKDAVIPSRHRELFTPQDLARLVQYLRDTTAGVPIGVKMCAGSQLERDLEQAVSAGVDFISLDGGNAATKSAPPILQDDFGMPTIYALCRAVRFLEECGVKDDVTLLVGGGFFTPGDCLKAIALGADGVYLGTSVLWATTHTQVAKAVPWEPPTQLVYYSGKLKGHFDEDRAAAQLHMFLASMAEEMKTGIRALGKNALDDIGLDDLMALDEWTAYVTGAPPGYPVR
;
A
#
# COMPACT_ATOMS: atom_id res chain seq x y z
N MET A 1 54.71 -37.69 -24.80
CA MET A 1 55.27 -37.02 -23.59
C MET A 1 55.08 -35.50 -23.61
N ASP A 2 54.95 -34.87 -24.78
CA ASP A 2 54.91 -33.40 -24.86
C ASP A 2 53.60 -32.71 -24.44
N LEU A 3 52.47 -33.39 -24.58
CA LEU A 3 51.15 -32.81 -24.20
C LEU A 3 51.00 -32.69 -22.67
N ALA A 4 51.47 -33.67 -21.92
CA ALA A 4 51.41 -33.68 -20.47
C ALA A 4 52.36 -32.65 -19.84
N ALA A 5 53.55 -32.46 -20.43
CA ALA A 5 54.48 -31.43 -20.00
C ALA A 5 53.97 -30.00 -20.29
N SER A 6 53.25 -29.79 -21.42
CA SER A 6 52.61 -28.54 -21.75
C SER A 6 51.44 -28.21 -20.80
N ALA A 7 50.62 -29.19 -20.47
CA ALA A 7 49.51 -29.02 -19.52
C ALA A 7 49.97 -28.72 -18.08
N ALA A 8 51.04 -29.37 -17.64
CA ALA A 8 51.65 -29.08 -16.33
C ALA A 8 52.29 -27.67 -16.28
N GLY A 9 52.91 -27.21 -17.38
CA GLY A 9 53.46 -25.87 -17.50
C GLY A 9 52.38 -24.79 -17.43
N THR A 10 51.25 -24.98 -18.14
CA THR A 10 50.11 -24.03 -18.12
C THR A 10 49.45 -24.01 -16.76
N ALA A 11 49.27 -25.14 -16.09
CA ALA A 11 48.71 -25.20 -14.73
C ALA A 11 49.63 -24.50 -13.71
N LEU A 12 50.94 -24.66 -13.82
CA LEU A 12 51.92 -23.98 -12.95
C LEU A 12 51.89 -22.45 -13.17
N LEU A 13 51.82 -21.98 -14.42
CA LEU A 13 51.67 -20.56 -14.72
C LEU A 13 50.36 -19.97 -14.20
N ALA A 14 49.27 -20.68 -14.33
CA ALA A 14 47.96 -20.26 -13.77
C ALA A 14 48.01 -20.17 -12.24
N LEU A 15 48.62 -21.13 -11.56
CA LEU A 15 48.80 -21.11 -10.12
C LEU A 15 49.69 -19.94 -9.67
N ILE A 16 50.79 -19.67 -10.36
CA ILE A 16 51.65 -18.51 -10.09
C ILE A 16 50.90 -17.21 -10.30
N ALA A 17 50.10 -17.10 -11.36
CA ALA A 17 49.26 -15.92 -11.60
C ALA A 17 48.23 -15.67 -10.49
N VAL A 18 47.54 -16.72 -10.01
CA VAL A 18 46.62 -16.64 -8.89
C VAL A 18 47.32 -16.21 -7.61
N LEU A 19 48.49 -16.79 -7.32
CA LEU A 19 49.29 -16.40 -6.14
C LEU A 19 49.76 -14.96 -6.22
N LEU A 20 50.21 -14.50 -7.40
CA LEU A 20 50.58 -13.10 -7.63
C LEU A 20 49.41 -12.14 -7.45
N VAL A 21 48.22 -12.49 -7.97
CA VAL A 21 47.01 -11.70 -7.75
C VAL A 21 46.67 -11.63 -6.27
N MET A 22 46.71 -12.74 -5.54
CA MET A 22 46.46 -12.75 -4.10
C MET A 22 47.49 -11.92 -3.32
N LEU A 23 48.74 -12.02 -3.64
CA LEU A 23 49.83 -11.26 -3.00
C LEU A 23 49.73 -9.74 -3.27
N LEU A 24 49.39 -9.36 -4.51
CA LEU A 24 49.34 -7.97 -4.93
C LEU A 24 47.98 -7.30 -4.65
N PHE A 25 46.92 -8.09 -4.41
CA PHE A 25 45.59 -7.56 -4.22
C PHE A 25 45.47 -6.58 -3.05
N ARG A 26 45.99 -6.96 -1.89
CA ARG A 26 45.99 -6.09 -0.71
C ARG A 26 46.82 -4.81 -0.89
N PRO A 27 48.07 -4.87 -1.30
CA PRO A 27 48.86 -3.65 -1.51
C PRO A 27 48.30 -2.79 -2.66
N ALA A 28 47.75 -3.39 -3.73
CA ALA A 28 47.12 -2.65 -4.81
C ALA A 28 45.87 -1.87 -4.31
N ILE A 29 45.04 -2.50 -3.52
CA ILE A 29 43.87 -1.83 -2.89
C ILE A 29 44.36 -0.72 -1.94
N GLN A 30 45.35 -0.97 -1.11
CA GLN A 30 45.88 0.04 -0.19
C GLN A 30 46.46 1.23 -0.93
N TRP A 31 47.23 0.97 -2.01
CA TRP A 31 47.78 2.02 -2.86
C TRP A 31 46.64 2.83 -3.55
N LEU A 32 45.67 2.16 -4.16
CA LEU A 32 44.52 2.80 -4.81
C LEU A 32 43.73 3.65 -3.82
N THR A 33 43.41 3.08 -2.66
CA THR A 33 42.70 3.80 -1.58
C THR A 33 43.52 5.02 -1.12
N GLY A 34 44.84 4.86 -0.98
CA GLY A 34 45.74 5.98 -0.64
C GLY A 34 45.73 7.09 -1.67
N GLN A 35 45.71 6.75 -2.98
CA GLN A 35 45.61 7.77 -4.03
C GLN A 35 44.24 8.48 -4.03
N VAL A 36 43.17 7.72 -3.88
CA VAL A 36 41.81 8.28 -3.77
C VAL A 36 41.74 9.21 -2.56
N LEU A 37 42.19 8.78 -1.38
CA LEU A 37 42.20 9.63 -0.18
C LEU A 37 43.06 10.88 -0.37
N ARG A 38 44.23 10.76 -1.03
CA ARG A 38 45.08 11.92 -1.32
C ARG A 38 44.33 12.94 -2.15
N VAL A 39 43.68 12.52 -3.24
CA VAL A 39 42.88 13.41 -4.10
C VAL A 39 41.75 14.06 -3.27
N LEU A 40 40.98 13.27 -2.53
CA LEU A 40 39.87 13.76 -1.69
C LEU A 40 40.34 14.75 -0.62
N MET A 41 41.54 14.60 -0.07
CA MET A 41 42.10 15.45 0.98
C MET A 41 42.85 16.68 0.47
N SER A 42 43.22 16.72 -0.81
CA SER A 42 44.08 17.80 -1.38
C SER A 42 43.38 18.62 -2.46
N ASP A 43 42.38 18.08 -3.11
CA ASP A 43 41.68 18.82 -4.18
C ASP A 43 40.86 20.00 -3.61
N ARG A 44 40.76 21.05 -4.39
CA ARG A 44 39.91 22.20 -4.04
C ARG A 44 38.49 21.77 -3.95
N TYR A 45 37.72 22.36 -3.04
CA TYR A 45 36.33 22.00 -2.81
C TYR A 45 35.45 21.95 -4.06
N VAL A 46 35.64 22.88 -5.00
CA VAL A 46 34.86 22.96 -6.26
C VAL A 46 35.18 21.87 -7.27
N GLU A 47 36.32 21.18 -7.12
CA GLU A 47 36.82 20.14 -8.02
C GLU A 47 36.84 18.77 -7.32
N ASN A 48 36.62 18.76 -6.01
CA ASN A 48 36.77 17.58 -5.18
C ASN A 48 35.58 16.61 -5.34
N LEU A 49 35.88 15.38 -5.77
CA LEU A 49 34.83 14.35 -5.94
C LEU A 49 34.08 14.01 -4.67
N ALA A 50 34.67 14.28 -3.49
CA ALA A 50 33.97 14.10 -2.23
C ALA A 50 32.79 15.09 -2.05
N GLU A 51 32.73 16.18 -2.82
CA GLU A 51 31.59 17.12 -2.82
C GLU A 51 30.26 16.43 -3.16
N ILE A 52 30.29 15.29 -3.84
CA ILE A 52 29.07 14.51 -4.12
C ILE A 52 28.32 14.15 -2.84
N LEU A 53 29.02 13.86 -1.74
CA LEU A 53 28.38 13.49 -0.46
C LEU A 53 27.63 14.68 0.18
N PRO A 54 28.27 15.84 0.44
CA PRO A 54 27.56 17.00 0.93
C PRO A 54 26.52 17.53 -0.05
N ALA A 55 26.73 17.40 -1.37
CA ALA A 55 25.73 17.74 -2.37
C ALA A 55 24.46 16.89 -2.23
N LEU A 56 24.59 15.58 -2.05
CA LEU A 56 23.47 14.67 -1.81
C LEU A 56 22.76 14.92 -0.45
N MET A 57 23.50 15.41 0.54
CA MET A 57 22.93 15.82 1.83
C MET A 57 22.13 17.12 1.71
N ARG A 58 22.63 18.10 0.95
CA ARG A 58 21.96 19.38 0.72
C ARG A 58 20.75 19.23 -0.20
N MET A 59 20.86 18.43 -1.25
CA MET A 59 19.80 18.19 -2.22
C MET A 59 19.54 16.70 -2.37
N LYS A 60 18.41 16.23 -1.82
CA LYS A 60 18.03 14.82 -1.88
C LYS A 60 17.96 14.32 -3.33
N PRO A 61 18.44 13.11 -3.64
CA PRO A 61 18.48 12.56 -5.00
C PRO A 61 17.14 12.61 -5.76
N HIS A 62 16.02 12.35 -5.08
CA HIS A 62 14.70 12.41 -5.72
C HIS A 62 14.34 13.84 -6.16
N LEU A 63 14.74 14.89 -5.40
CA LEU A 63 14.48 16.28 -5.79
C LEU A 63 15.31 16.66 -7.03
N MET A 64 16.56 16.18 -7.11
CA MET A 64 17.40 16.40 -8.29
C MET A 64 16.75 15.76 -9.53
N LEU A 65 16.32 14.49 -9.40
CA LEU A 65 15.66 13.76 -10.49
C LEU A 65 14.37 14.47 -10.93
N GLU A 66 13.49 14.83 -9.99
CA GLU A 66 12.21 15.45 -10.31
C GLU A 66 12.37 16.82 -10.96
N ASN A 67 13.31 17.63 -10.48
CA ASN A 67 13.57 18.95 -11.09
C ASN A 67 14.19 18.80 -12.48
N SER A 68 15.05 17.81 -12.70
CA SER A 68 15.57 17.48 -14.03
C SER A 68 14.46 17.05 -14.99
N LEU A 69 13.51 16.21 -14.52
CA LEU A 69 12.35 15.81 -15.33
C LEU A 69 11.43 17.00 -15.65
N ARG A 70 11.21 17.91 -14.69
CA ARG A 70 10.45 19.17 -14.93
C ARG A 70 11.15 20.03 -15.98
N ALA A 71 12.45 20.24 -15.84
CA ALA A 71 13.26 21.03 -16.75
C ALA A 71 13.31 20.44 -18.17
N SER A 72 13.35 19.12 -18.28
CA SER A 72 13.45 18.42 -19.58
C SER A 72 12.13 18.36 -20.33
N SER A 73 10.99 18.25 -19.61
CA SER A 73 9.68 17.99 -20.25
C SER A 73 8.77 19.19 -20.30
N GLY A 74 8.88 20.14 -19.35
CA GLY A 74 7.91 21.21 -19.16
C GLY A 74 6.49 20.72 -18.83
N LYS A 75 6.33 19.43 -18.49
CA LYS A 75 5.04 18.77 -18.24
C LYS A 75 4.93 18.33 -16.80
N LEU A 76 3.70 17.98 -16.42
CA LEU A 76 3.43 17.30 -15.17
C LEU A 76 4.27 16.00 -15.10
N ILE A 77 4.96 15.80 -14.00
CA ILE A 77 5.67 14.54 -13.74
C ILE A 77 4.82 13.64 -12.85
N GLU A 78 5.00 12.33 -13.01
CA GLU A 78 4.36 11.31 -12.21
C GLU A 78 5.42 10.57 -11.39
N ARG A 79 5.10 10.30 -10.14
CA ARG A 79 5.93 9.46 -9.27
C ARG A 79 5.29 8.08 -9.16
N PRO A 80 6.03 6.98 -9.40
CA PRO A 80 5.44 5.64 -9.44
C PRO A 80 4.91 5.14 -8.09
N PHE A 81 5.56 5.50 -6.99
CA PHE A 81 5.19 5.10 -5.65
C PHE A 81 5.35 6.26 -4.69
N GLY A 82 4.38 6.48 -3.87
CA GLY A 82 4.30 7.28 -2.69
C GLY A 82 5.22 8.49 -2.51
N SER A 83 4.96 9.13 -1.41
CA SER A 83 5.75 10.27 -0.96
C SER A 83 7.03 9.79 -0.24
N PRO A 84 8.21 10.36 -0.55
CA PRO A 84 9.40 10.18 0.27
C PRO A 84 9.34 11.01 1.57
N ARG A 85 8.28 11.78 1.78
CA ARG A 85 8.05 12.55 2.98
C ARG A 85 7.75 11.63 4.15
N ARG A 86 8.40 11.90 5.29
CA ARG A 86 8.05 11.23 6.54
C ARG A 86 6.83 11.92 7.14
N PHE A 87 5.71 11.24 7.16
CA PHE A 87 4.51 11.65 7.86
C PHE A 87 4.54 11.12 9.30
N PRO A 88 3.84 11.78 10.25
CA PRO A 88 3.48 11.14 11.51
C PRO A 88 2.85 9.78 11.26
N ASN A 89 3.30 8.78 12.02
CA ASN A 89 2.94 7.38 11.85
C ASN A 89 2.76 6.69 13.22
N PHE A 90 2.77 5.37 13.25
CA PHE A 90 2.56 4.58 14.47
C PHE A 90 3.84 4.27 15.24
N ASP A 91 5.01 4.81 14.85
CA ASP A 91 6.32 4.49 15.47
C ASP A 91 6.41 4.90 16.95
N GLN A 92 5.70 5.97 17.33
CA GLN A 92 5.69 6.48 18.70
C GLN A 92 4.60 5.83 19.59
N LEU A 93 4.00 4.74 19.14
CA LEU A 93 3.12 3.88 19.92
C LEU A 93 3.77 2.53 20.13
N VAL A 94 3.61 1.98 21.34
CA VAL A 94 3.98 0.60 21.65
C VAL A 94 2.85 -0.06 22.43
N PHE A 95 2.79 -1.38 22.38
CA PHE A 95 1.84 -2.13 23.19
C PHE A 95 2.33 -2.30 24.62
N SER A 96 1.40 -2.31 25.58
CA SER A 96 1.63 -2.62 26.98
C SER A 96 1.58 -4.14 27.18
N PRO A 97 2.72 -4.84 27.38
CA PRO A 97 2.69 -6.31 27.45
C PRO A 97 2.07 -6.79 28.76
N ALA A 98 1.30 -7.88 28.68
CA ALA A 98 0.78 -8.56 29.84
C ALA A 98 1.90 -9.30 30.61
N GLN A 99 1.83 -9.30 31.97
CA GLN A 99 2.74 -10.05 32.83
C GLN A 99 2.02 -10.68 34.04
N LEU A 100 1.58 -9.85 34.98
CA LEU A 100 0.87 -10.24 36.19
C LEU A 100 -0.57 -9.71 36.17
N HIS A 101 -0.82 -8.61 35.49
CA HIS A 101 -2.12 -7.92 35.40
C HIS A 101 -2.31 -7.30 34.01
N PRO A 102 -2.94 -7.99 33.07
CA PRO A 102 -3.32 -9.41 33.05
C PRO A 102 -2.12 -10.35 32.82
N PHE A 103 -2.35 -11.67 32.88
CA PHE A 103 -1.37 -12.66 32.42
C PHE A 103 -1.44 -12.75 30.89
N PRO A 104 -0.31 -13.06 30.19
CA PRO A 104 -0.35 -13.37 28.77
C PRO A 104 -1.10 -14.68 28.53
N GLN A 105 -1.62 -14.84 27.33
CA GLN A 105 -2.20 -16.11 26.91
C GLN A 105 -1.12 -17.16 26.60
N GLU A 106 -1.47 -18.44 26.65
CA GLU A 106 -0.58 -19.50 26.25
C GLU A 106 -0.20 -19.40 24.77
N VAL A 107 0.99 -19.91 24.40
CA VAL A 107 1.56 -19.77 23.05
C VAL A 107 0.66 -20.37 21.97
N ASP A 108 -0.08 -21.43 22.29
CA ASP A 108 -0.97 -22.17 21.41
C ASP A 108 -2.46 -21.75 21.56
N ALA A 109 -2.76 -20.77 22.42
CA ALA A 109 -4.12 -20.29 22.59
C ALA A 109 -4.70 -19.78 21.26
N ALA A 110 -5.93 -20.24 20.96
CA ALA A 110 -6.62 -19.78 19.75
C ALA A 110 -6.94 -18.29 19.83
N VAL A 111 -6.71 -17.58 18.73
CA VAL A 111 -6.98 -16.14 18.61
C VAL A 111 -7.88 -15.89 17.41
N ASP A 112 -9.01 -15.24 17.65
CA ASP A 112 -9.93 -14.83 16.58
C ASP A 112 -9.54 -13.45 16.04
N ILE A 113 -9.19 -13.41 14.74
CA ILE A 113 -8.85 -12.17 14.03
C ILE A 113 -9.77 -11.89 12.82
N ARG A 114 -10.91 -12.60 12.75
CA ARG A 114 -11.86 -12.44 11.64
C ARG A 114 -12.49 -11.06 11.66
N LEU A 115 -12.82 -10.56 10.47
CA LEU A 115 -13.49 -9.28 10.29
C LEU A 115 -14.82 -9.48 9.56
N THR A 116 -15.85 -8.79 10.01
CA THR A 116 -17.14 -8.67 9.32
C THR A 116 -17.33 -7.24 8.82
N ILE A 117 -17.34 -7.06 7.50
CA ILE A 117 -17.57 -5.75 6.87
C ILE A 117 -19.06 -5.58 6.63
N GLY A 118 -19.59 -4.45 7.08
CA GLY A 118 -21.02 -4.11 6.99
C GLY A 118 -21.88 -5.08 7.78
N PRO A 119 -21.76 -5.16 9.11
CA PRO A 119 -22.49 -6.12 9.94
C PRO A 119 -24.01 -5.99 9.82
N ARG A 120 -24.51 -4.80 9.48
CA ARG A 120 -25.94 -4.52 9.25
C ARG A 120 -26.42 -4.77 7.82
N ALA A 121 -25.53 -5.01 6.87
CA ALA A 121 -25.91 -5.33 5.50
C ALA A 121 -26.71 -6.65 5.44
N LYS A 122 -27.58 -6.80 4.47
CA LYS A 122 -28.34 -8.05 4.29
C LYS A 122 -27.43 -9.26 4.05
N LYS A 123 -26.26 -9.03 3.41
CA LYS A 123 -25.23 -10.01 3.14
C LYS A 123 -23.87 -9.49 3.60
N PRO A 124 -23.58 -9.49 4.92
CA PRO A 124 -22.27 -9.01 5.41
C PRO A 124 -21.11 -9.78 4.76
N LEU A 125 -20.01 -9.08 4.49
CA LEU A 125 -18.80 -9.70 3.97
C LEU A 125 -17.92 -10.14 5.15
N ARG A 126 -17.65 -11.45 5.26
CA ARG A 126 -16.81 -12.04 6.30
C ARG A 126 -15.48 -12.49 5.72
N ILE A 127 -14.39 -12.08 6.32
CA ILE A 127 -13.02 -12.42 5.95
C ILE A 127 -12.24 -12.96 7.16
N ASP A 128 -11.20 -13.78 6.88
CA ASP A 128 -10.52 -14.55 7.92
C ASP A 128 -9.46 -13.71 8.68
N MET A 129 -9.19 -12.47 8.25
CA MET A 129 -8.22 -11.55 8.88
C MET A 129 -8.58 -10.08 8.57
N PRO A 130 -8.11 -9.12 9.40
CA PRO A 130 -8.41 -7.69 9.20
C PRO A 130 -7.51 -7.00 8.19
N LEU A 131 -6.72 -7.74 7.42
CA LEU A 131 -5.80 -7.24 6.40
C LEU A 131 -6.43 -7.43 5.02
N LEU A 132 -6.71 -6.33 4.31
CA LEU A 132 -7.31 -6.35 2.98
C LEU A 132 -6.32 -5.88 1.92
N VAL A 133 -6.48 -6.35 0.68
CA VAL A 133 -5.70 -5.81 -0.43
C VAL A 133 -6.38 -4.58 -1.02
N GLY A 134 -5.66 -3.47 -1.01
CA GLY A 134 -6.14 -2.17 -1.48
C GLY A 134 -6.41 -2.11 -2.98
N GLY A 135 -7.19 -1.12 -3.40
CA GLY A 135 -7.62 -0.94 -4.77
C GLY A 135 -6.47 -0.57 -5.74
N MET A 136 -5.91 -1.56 -6.41
CA MET A 136 -4.86 -1.43 -7.42
C MET A 136 -5.37 -1.97 -8.75
N GLY A 137 -5.97 -1.08 -9.57
CA GLY A 137 -6.75 -1.46 -10.75
C GLY A 137 -5.93 -2.03 -11.91
N PHE A 138 -6.50 -3.02 -12.60
CA PHE A 138 -6.00 -3.51 -13.88
C PHE A 138 -5.99 -2.40 -14.93
N GLY A 139 -4.96 -2.33 -15.75
CA GLY A 139 -4.85 -1.38 -16.85
C GLY A 139 -4.55 0.06 -16.45
N VAL A 140 -5.13 0.53 -15.34
CA VAL A 140 -4.81 1.84 -14.75
C VAL A 140 -3.46 1.79 -14.03
N GLY A 141 -3.18 0.70 -13.35
CA GLY A 141 -1.93 0.46 -12.62
C GLY A 141 -1.31 -0.87 -13.02
N LEU A 142 -1.91 -1.95 -12.62
CA LEU A 142 -1.32 -3.28 -12.67
C LEU A 142 -1.61 -4.04 -13.98
N SER A 143 -0.71 -4.96 -14.31
CA SER A 143 -0.88 -5.93 -15.38
C SER A 143 -1.91 -7.00 -15.00
N ASP A 144 -2.41 -7.73 -15.99
CA ASP A 144 -3.30 -8.87 -15.81
C ASP A 144 -2.67 -9.96 -14.92
N LYS A 145 -1.45 -10.38 -15.20
CA LYS A 145 -0.71 -11.36 -14.40
C LYS A 145 -0.57 -10.94 -12.96
N MET A 146 -0.23 -9.67 -12.71
CA MET A 146 -0.10 -9.16 -11.35
C MET A 146 -1.44 -9.15 -10.61
N ARG A 147 -2.54 -8.79 -11.31
CA ARG A 147 -3.88 -8.84 -10.74
C ARG A 147 -4.31 -10.25 -10.39
N GLN A 148 -4.07 -11.22 -11.27
CA GLN A 148 -4.39 -12.62 -11.02
C GLN A 148 -3.60 -13.17 -9.83
N ALA A 149 -2.29 -12.91 -9.76
CA ALA A 149 -1.46 -13.31 -8.61
C ALA A 149 -2.00 -12.74 -7.28
N ILE A 150 -2.43 -11.48 -7.27
CA ILE A 150 -3.05 -10.86 -6.09
C ILE A 150 -4.35 -11.57 -5.72
N MET A 151 -5.23 -11.84 -6.69
CA MET A 151 -6.51 -12.51 -6.42
C MET A 151 -6.32 -13.90 -5.84
N ILE A 152 -5.43 -14.70 -6.44
CA ILE A 152 -5.12 -16.05 -5.99
C ILE A 152 -4.52 -16.03 -4.59
N GLY A 153 -3.47 -15.25 -4.36
CA GLY A 153 -2.76 -15.20 -3.08
C GLY A 153 -3.63 -14.69 -1.92
N ALA A 154 -4.43 -13.64 -2.16
CA ALA A 154 -5.36 -13.12 -1.17
C ALA A 154 -6.51 -14.10 -0.88
N SER A 155 -7.03 -14.80 -1.89
CA SER A 155 -8.07 -15.82 -1.71
C SER A 155 -7.57 -17.00 -0.88
N GLN A 156 -6.34 -17.45 -1.12
CA GLN A 156 -5.69 -18.50 -0.30
C GLN A 156 -5.50 -18.05 1.15
N ALA A 157 -5.25 -16.78 1.38
CA ALA A 157 -5.16 -16.20 2.72
C ALA A 157 -6.53 -15.93 3.37
N GLY A 158 -7.64 -16.06 2.64
CA GLY A 158 -8.99 -15.83 3.16
C GLY A 158 -9.38 -14.36 3.33
N THR A 159 -8.72 -13.45 2.60
CA THR A 159 -9.04 -12.01 2.68
C THR A 159 -9.65 -11.46 1.39
N ALA A 160 -10.07 -10.19 1.44
CA ALA A 160 -10.73 -9.50 0.34
C ALA A 160 -9.75 -8.67 -0.51
N VAL A 161 -10.05 -8.59 -1.79
CA VAL A 161 -9.33 -7.74 -2.75
C VAL A 161 -10.25 -6.68 -3.32
N ASN A 162 -9.76 -5.43 -3.38
CA ASN A 162 -10.46 -4.32 -4.02
C ASN A 162 -10.02 -4.20 -5.49
N THR A 163 -10.99 -3.99 -6.39
CA THR A 163 -10.71 -3.87 -7.84
C THR A 163 -9.96 -2.60 -8.22
N GLY A 164 -10.08 -1.55 -7.43
CA GLY A 164 -9.51 -0.22 -7.73
C GLY A 164 -10.17 0.43 -8.96
N LEU A 165 -9.48 1.36 -9.59
CA LEU A 165 -9.98 2.21 -10.68
C LEU A 165 -10.00 1.53 -12.06
N GLY A 166 -9.49 0.32 -12.19
CA GLY A 166 -9.46 -0.41 -13.46
C GLY A 166 -10.80 -1.05 -13.82
N PRO A 167 -10.94 -1.50 -15.07
CA PRO A 167 -12.00 -2.44 -15.43
C PRO A 167 -11.75 -3.77 -14.73
N VAL A 168 -12.82 -4.44 -14.33
CA VAL A 168 -12.74 -5.75 -13.67
C VAL A 168 -12.45 -6.82 -14.73
N LEU A 169 -11.40 -7.60 -14.53
CA LEU A 169 -11.11 -8.76 -15.37
C LEU A 169 -12.15 -9.85 -15.11
N PRO A 170 -12.62 -10.57 -16.16
CA PRO A 170 -13.49 -11.73 -15.95
C PRO A 170 -12.90 -12.75 -14.97
N GLU A 171 -11.60 -13.00 -15.04
CA GLU A 171 -10.84 -13.93 -14.20
C GLU A 171 -10.74 -13.49 -12.75
N GLU A 172 -10.86 -12.19 -12.46
CA GLU A 172 -10.82 -11.71 -11.07
C GLU A 172 -11.92 -12.36 -10.22
N ARG A 173 -13.12 -12.49 -10.76
CA ARG A 173 -14.22 -13.15 -10.05
C ARG A 173 -14.04 -14.66 -9.91
N GLU A 174 -13.35 -15.27 -10.85
CA GLU A 174 -13.06 -16.71 -10.79
C GLU A 174 -12.05 -17.04 -9.69
N HIS A 175 -11.08 -16.18 -9.49
CA HIS A 175 -10.01 -16.37 -8.51
C HIS A 175 -10.28 -15.73 -7.14
N ALA A 176 -11.06 -14.66 -7.08
CA ALA A 176 -11.32 -13.97 -5.83
C ALA A 176 -12.37 -14.69 -4.99
N LYS A 177 -12.00 -15.13 -3.76
CA LYS A 177 -12.94 -15.60 -2.76
C LYS A 177 -13.86 -14.44 -2.32
N HIS A 178 -13.27 -13.26 -2.10
CA HIS A 178 -13.94 -12.05 -1.64
C HIS A 178 -13.52 -10.85 -2.49
N LEU A 179 -14.46 -10.27 -3.24
CA LEU A 179 -14.22 -9.19 -4.19
C LEU A 179 -14.97 -7.92 -3.80
N ILE A 180 -14.23 -6.86 -3.49
CA ILE A 180 -14.78 -5.51 -3.29
C ILE A 180 -14.68 -4.76 -4.62
N VAL A 181 -15.83 -4.49 -5.26
CA VAL A 181 -15.86 -3.74 -6.51
C VAL A 181 -15.88 -2.24 -6.22
N GLN A 182 -14.91 -1.51 -6.79
CA GLN A 182 -14.86 -0.06 -6.64
C GLN A 182 -15.76 0.62 -7.68
N PHE A 183 -16.82 1.26 -7.23
CA PHE A 183 -17.69 2.12 -8.04
C PHE A 183 -17.09 3.52 -8.10
N HIS A 184 -16.69 3.96 -9.29
CA HIS A 184 -16.05 5.25 -9.47
C HIS A 184 -16.61 6.06 -10.64
N THR A 185 -16.01 7.21 -10.92
CA THR A 185 -16.51 8.20 -11.88
C THR A 185 -16.43 7.79 -13.35
N ALA A 186 -15.59 6.82 -13.72
CA ALA A 186 -15.46 6.34 -15.09
C ALA A 186 -16.54 5.32 -15.44
N SER A 187 -16.91 5.28 -16.74
CA SER A 187 -18.04 4.48 -17.25
C SER A 187 -17.88 2.97 -17.03
N TRP A 188 -16.67 2.44 -17.11
CA TRP A 188 -16.41 0.99 -16.96
C TRP A 188 -16.61 0.46 -15.54
N ALA A 189 -16.67 1.33 -14.53
CA ALA A 189 -16.93 0.96 -13.14
C ALA A 189 -18.42 0.81 -12.79
N ARG A 190 -19.31 1.12 -13.74
CA ARG A 190 -20.74 1.29 -13.50
C ARG A 190 -21.59 0.20 -14.14
N LEU A 191 -20.96 -0.86 -14.62
CA LEU A 191 -21.62 -1.95 -15.32
C LEU A 191 -22.40 -2.81 -14.33
N PRO A 192 -23.74 -2.94 -14.47
CA PRO A 192 -24.57 -3.73 -13.55
C PRO A 192 -24.09 -5.18 -13.41
N GLU A 193 -23.65 -5.78 -14.52
CA GLU A 193 -23.13 -7.14 -14.57
C GLU A 193 -21.87 -7.33 -13.71
N THR A 194 -21.06 -6.27 -13.55
CA THR A 194 -19.89 -6.29 -12.66
C THR A 194 -20.31 -6.10 -11.20
N LEU A 195 -21.20 -5.14 -10.92
CA LEU A 195 -21.67 -4.85 -9.57
C LEU A 195 -22.41 -6.04 -8.95
N GLN A 196 -23.20 -6.76 -9.71
CA GLN A 196 -23.93 -7.96 -9.23
C GLN A 196 -23.02 -9.10 -8.82
N ARG A 197 -21.77 -9.10 -9.22
CA ARG A 197 -20.75 -10.11 -8.86
C ARG A 197 -19.91 -9.71 -7.64
N ALA A 198 -20.15 -8.55 -7.06
CA ALA A 198 -19.41 -8.05 -5.90
C ALA A 198 -19.85 -8.72 -4.60
N ASP A 199 -18.92 -8.89 -3.67
CA ASP A 199 -19.20 -9.25 -2.27
C ASP A 199 -19.33 -8.00 -1.39
N ALA A 200 -18.81 -6.85 -1.84
CA ALA A 200 -19.06 -5.50 -1.32
C ALA A 200 -18.82 -4.48 -2.44
N VAL A 201 -19.43 -3.30 -2.35
CA VAL A 201 -19.19 -2.19 -3.29
C VAL A 201 -18.66 -0.98 -2.54
N GLU A 202 -17.56 -0.42 -3.05
CA GLU A 202 -16.92 0.77 -2.51
C GLU A 202 -17.08 1.96 -3.46
N ILE A 203 -17.89 2.95 -3.09
CA ILE A 203 -18.05 4.20 -3.85
C ILE A 203 -16.81 5.06 -3.63
N ARG A 204 -16.00 5.27 -4.66
CA ARG A 204 -14.82 6.11 -4.57
C ARG A 204 -15.20 7.59 -4.70
N LEU A 205 -15.18 8.31 -3.60
CA LEU A 205 -15.26 9.77 -3.56
C LEU A 205 -13.86 10.39 -3.64
N GLY A 206 -12.89 9.74 -3.01
CA GLY A 206 -11.48 10.10 -3.02
C GLY A 206 -10.59 8.94 -2.63
N GLN A 207 -9.28 9.05 -2.84
CA GLN A 207 -8.30 8.07 -2.38
C GLN A 207 -6.92 8.70 -2.24
N GLY A 208 -6.05 8.09 -1.43
CA GLY A 208 -4.70 8.60 -1.18
C GLY A 208 -4.72 10.05 -0.73
N SER A 209 -3.63 10.75 -0.97
CA SER A 209 -3.50 12.18 -0.66
C SER A 209 -4.20 13.09 -1.68
N HIS A 210 -4.47 12.62 -2.89
CA HIS A 210 -5.05 13.46 -3.96
C HIS A 210 -6.59 13.52 -3.96
N ALA A 211 -7.23 12.86 -3.01
CA ALA A 211 -8.69 12.82 -2.87
C ALA A 211 -9.43 12.42 -4.17
N GLY A 212 -10.41 13.23 -4.58
CA GLY A 212 -11.22 13.00 -5.78
C GLY A 212 -10.59 13.51 -7.08
N TYR A 213 -9.37 14.05 -7.08
CA TYR A 213 -8.75 14.57 -8.29
C TYR A 213 -8.73 13.52 -9.40
N GLY A 214 -9.23 13.90 -10.59
CA GLY A 214 -9.26 13.05 -11.77
C GLY A 214 -7.95 13.11 -12.55
N PHE A 215 -7.79 12.21 -13.51
CA PHE A 215 -6.60 12.14 -14.36
C PHE A 215 -6.90 11.51 -15.71
N VAL A 216 -5.95 11.65 -16.62
CA VAL A 216 -6.02 11.11 -17.97
C VAL A 216 -5.00 9.99 -18.11
N LEU A 217 -5.43 8.85 -18.63
CA LEU A 217 -4.57 7.74 -19.00
C LEU A 217 -4.30 7.83 -20.52
N PRO A 218 -3.05 8.05 -20.93
CA PRO A 218 -2.70 8.09 -22.34
C PRO A 218 -3.06 6.78 -23.06
N ALA A 219 -3.57 6.89 -24.28
CA ALA A 219 -3.97 5.73 -25.09
C ALA A 219 -2.88 4.65 -25.19
N ARG A 220 -1.61 5.07 -25.31
CA ARG A 220 -0.46 4.15 -25.38
C ARG A 220 -0.27 3.32 -24.10
N ASP A 221 -0.68 3.82 -22.94
CA ASP A 221 -0.46 3.18 -21.64
C ASP A 221 -1.57 2.18 -21.29
N ILE A 222 -2.71 2.25 -21.98
CA ILE A 222 -3.88 1.37 -21.81
C ILE A 222 -4.14 0.47 -23.03
N ALA A 223 -3.35 0.57 -24.10
CA ALA A 223 -3.56 -0.13 -25.36
C ALA A 223 -3.78 -1.65 -25.18
N GLY A 224 -4.66 -2.23 -25.98
CA GLY A 224 -4.99 -3.64 -25.96
C GLY A 224 -6.13 -3.99 -25.00
N ARG A 225 -5.93 -5.02 -24.16
CA ARG A 225 -6.99 -5.59 -23.33
C ARG A 225 -7.63 -4.58 -22.36
N ALA A 226 -6.83 -3.73 -21.74
CA ALA A 226 -7.35 -2.72 -20.80
C ALA A 226 -8.28 -1.73 -21.53
N GLN A 227 -7.85 -1.22 -22.69
CA GLN A 227 -8.63 -0.31 -23.51
C GLN A 227 -9.96 -0.93 -23.96
N ALA A 228 -9.92 -2.20 -24.40
CA ALA A 228 -11.10 -2.94 -24.80
C ALA A 228 -12.11 -3.09 -23.64
N LEU A 229 -11.64 -3.49 -22.44
CA LEU A 229 -12.50 -3.64 -21.26
C LEU A 229 -13.01 -2.29 -20.73
N MET A 230 -12.25 -1.21 -20.88
CA MET A 230 -12.68 0.15 -20.57
C MET A 230 -13.71 0.67 -21.59
N ARG A 231 -13.89 -0.03 -22.74
CA ARG A 231 -14.75 0.40 -23.85
C ARG A 231 -14.33 1.77 -24.42
N ILE A 232 -13.01 2.05 -24.44
CA ILE A 232 -12.44 3.27 -25.00
C ILE A 232 -12.02 3.00 -26.45
N PRO A 233 -12.38 3.86 -27.41
CA PRO A 233 -11.97 3.70 -28.80
C PRO A 233 -10.45 3.68 -28.96
N GLU A 234 -9.95 2.90 -29.93
CA GLU A 234 -8.53 2.80 -30.20
C GLU A 234 -7.88 4.18 -30.44
N GLY A 235 -6.69 4.38 -29.88
CA GLY A 235 -5.95 5.65 -29.98
C GLY A 235 -6.52 6.81 -29.16
N LYS A 236 -7.58 6.58 -28.35
CA LYS A 236 -8.13 7.61 -27.45
C LYS A 236 -7.66 7.39 -26.02
N ASP A 237 -7.40 8.51 -25.35
CA ASP A 237 -7.08 8.54 -23.93
C ASP A 237 -8.32 8.19 -23.09
N ALA A 238 -8.11 7.53 -21.96
CA ALA A 238 -9.17 7.31 -20.99
C ALA A 238 -9.15 8.40 -19.93
N VAL A 239 -10.32 8.98 -19.65
CA VAL A 239 -10.49 10.04 -18.66
C VAL A 239 -11.20 9.48 -17.45
N ILE A 240 -10.60 9.66 -16.27
CA ILE A 240 -11.24 9.43 -14.99
C ILE A 240 -11.66 10.80 -14.44
N PRO A 241 -12.96 11.11 -14.45
CA PRO A 241 -13.47 12.40 -13.97
C PRO A 241 -13.19 12.60 -12.47
N SER A 242 -13.03 13.85 -12.03
CA SER A 242 -12.72 14.19 -10.64
C SER A 242 -13.87 13.93 -9.68
N ARG A 243 -15.11 13.98 -10.15
CA ARG A 243 -16.30 13.80 -9.28
C ARG A 243 -17.39 13.01 -9.98
N HIS A 244 -18.23 12.39 -9.19
CA HIS A 244 -19.46 11.80 -9.67
C HIS A 244 -20.40 12.90 -10.15
N ARG A 245 -20.86 12.80 -11.40
CA ARG A 245 -21.71 13.83 -12.03
C ARG A 245 -23.11 13.89 -11.42
N GLU A 246 -23.56 12.79 -10.81
CA GLU A 246 -24.85 12.62 -10.17
C GLU A 246 -24.88 13.09 -8.71
N LEU A 247 -23.74 13.38 -8.09
CA LEU A 247 -23.68 13.80 -6.68
C LEU A 247 -23.60 15.35 -6.60
N PHE A 248 -24.74 15.97 -6.42
CA PHE A 248 -24.86 17.43 -6.23
C PHE A 248 -25.31 17.82 -4.82
N THR A 249 -26.04 16.92 -4.14
CA THR A 249 -26.56 17.12 -2.81
C THR A 249 -26.24 15.92 -1.92
N PRO A 250 -26.26 16.05 -0.59
CA PRO A 250 -26.09 14.90 0.32
C PRO A 250 -27.09 13.77 0.05
N GLN A 251 -28.32 14.10 -0.35
CA GLN A 251 -29.37 13.12 -0.67
C GLN A 251 -29.05 12.30 -1.92
N ASP A 252 -28.20 12.80 -2.81
CA ASP A 252 -27.79 12.06 -3.98
C ASP A 252 -26.91 10.86 -3.61
N LEU A 253 -26.06 10.99 -2.59
CA LEU A 253 -25.27 9.88 -2.09
C LEU A 253 -26.16 8.79 -1.49
N ALA A 254 -27.18 9.15 -0.72
CA ALA A 254 -28.15 8.20 -0.18
C ALA A 254 -28.90 7.44 -1.29
N ARG A 255 -29.30 8.14 -2.36
CA ARG A 255 -29.93 7.51 -3.54
C ARG A 255 -28.98 6.56 -4.25
N LEU A 256 -27.71 6.92 -4.38
CA LEU A 256 -26.68 6.06 -4.99
C LEU A 256 -26.44 4.81 -4.14
N VAL A 257 -26.32 4.95 -2.81
CA VAL A 257 -26.16 3.82 -1.88
C VAL A 257 -27.36 2.87 -2.01
N GLN A 258 -28.60 3.38 -2.03
CA GLN A 258 -29.79 2.56 -2.19
C GLN A 258 -29.82 1.85 -3.55
N TYR A 259 -29.52 2.54 -4.63
CA TYR A 259 -29.43 1.95 -5.96
C TYR A 259 -28.41 0.79 -6.02
N LEU A 260 -27.24 0.97 -5.43
CA LEU A 260 -26.20 -0.07 -5.39
C LEU A 260 -26.62 -1.25 -4.52
N ARG A 261 -27.28 -0.98 -3.38
CA ARG A 261 -27.81 -2.02 -2.48
C ARG A 261 -28.86 -2.89 -3.19
N ASP A 262 -29.74 -2.27 -3.97
CA ASP A 262 -30.75 -2.98 -4.75
C ASP A 262 -30.11 -3.78 -5.90
N THR A 263 -29.17 -3.18 -6.62
CA THR A 263 -28.45 -3.81 -7.74
C THR A 263 -27.67 -5.06 -7.30
N THR A 264 -27.12 -5.06 -6.09
CA THR A 264 -26.26 -6.14 -5.57
C THR A 264 -27.02 -7.13 -4.67
N ALA A 265 -28.34 -6.96 -4.53
CA ALA A 265 -29.19 -7.76 -3.63
C ALA A 265 -28.71 -7.74 -2.16
N GLY A 266 -28.14 -6.61 -1.71
CA GLY A 266 -27.87 -6.29 -0.30
C GLY A 266 -26.47 -6.67 0.22
N VAL A 267 -25.44 -6.65 -0.60
CA VAL A 267 -24.05 -6.66 -0.12
C VAL A 267 -23.71 -5.32 0.55
N PRO A 268 -22.65 -5.24 1.38
CA PRO A 268 -22.23 -3.99 1.99
C PRO A 268 -21.87 -2.93 0.95
N ILE A 269 -22.40 -1.73 1.15
CA ILE A 269 -22.10 -0.55 0.35
C ILE A 269 -21.33 0.45 1.21
N GLY A 270 -20.12 0.77 0.81
CA GLY A 270 -19.28 1.74 1.51
C GLY A 270 -18.82 2.89 0.64
N VAL A 271 -18.12 3.80 1.27
CA VAL A 271 -17.44 4.92 0.58
C VAL A 271 -15.95 4.86 0.84
N LYS A 272 -15.18 5.29 -0.16
CA LYS A 272 -13.75 5.54 -0.01
C LYS A 272 -13.47 7.03 -0.13
N MET A 273 -12.75 7.57 0.84
CA MET A 273 -12.41 8.99 0.91
C MET A 273 -10.97 9.22 1.39
N CYS A 274 -10.46 10.42 1.12
CA CYS A 274 -9.21 10.92 1.67
C CYS A 274 -9.52 11.83 2.87
N ALA A 275 -8.67 11.78 3.89
CA ALA A 275 -8.81 12.67 5.03
C ALA A 275 -8.29 14.08 4.73
N GLY A 276 -9.19 15.04 4.82
CA GLY A 276 -8.91 16.47 4.72
C GLY A 276 -9.32 17.23 5.98
N SER A 277 -9.28 18.56 5.93
CA SER A 277 -9.66 19.42 7.07
C SER A 277 -11.15 19.32 7.44
N GLN A 278 -12.02 18.92 6.50
CA GLN A 278 -13.47 18.80 6.68
C GLN A 278 -13.90 17.33 6.88
N LEU A 279 -13.01 16.49 7.40
CA LEU A 279 -13.23 15.05 7.50
C LEU A 279 -14.56 14.70 8.17
N GLU A 280 -14.90 15.35 9.28
CA GLU A 280 -16.13 15.05 10.03
C GLU A 280 -17.40 15.34 9.23
N ARG A 281 -17.37 16.41 8.40
CA ARG A 281 -18.50 16.71 7.49
C ARG A 281 -18.66 15.68 6.38
N ASP A 282 -17.52 15.19 5.85
CA ASP A 282 -17.53 14.13 4.85
C ASP A 282 -18.05 12.81 5.46
N LEU A 283 -17.64 12.50 6.70
CA LEU A 283 -18.14 11.35 7.46
C LEU A 283 -19.62 11.46 7.78
N GLU A 284 -20.09 12.65 8.21
CA GLU A 284 -21.52 12.91 8.48
C GLU A 284 -22.38 12.62 7.24
N GLN A 285 -21.94 13.05 6.07
CA GLN A 285 -22.65 12.78 4.82
C GLN A 285 -22.68 11.28 4.49
N ALA A 286 -21.56 10.57 4.70
CA ALA A 286 -21.46 9.15 4.46
C ALA A 286 -22.38 8.35 5.40
N VAL A 287 -22.32 8.65 6.70
CA VAL A 287 -23.19 8.02 7.73
C VAL A 287 -24.66 8.31 7.43
N SER A 288 -25.01 9.57 7.15
CA SER A 288 -26.39 9.98 6.81
C SER A 288 -26.90 9.32 5.52
N ALA A 289 -26.02 8.97 4.59
CA ALA A 289 -26.38 8.24 3.39
C ALA A 289 -26.62 6.74 3.63
N GLY A 290 -26.36 6.25 4.86
CA GLY A 290 -26.61 4.87 5.26
C GLY A 290 -25.59 3.89 4.69
N VAL A 291 -24.28 4.28 4.60
CA VAL A 291 -23.21 3.37 4.20
C VAL A 291 -22.97 2.30 5.26
N ASP A 292 -22.56 1.12 4.83
CA ASP A 292 -22.25 -0.02 5.70
C ASP A 292 -20.79 -0.03 6.14
N PHE A 293 -19.89 0.62 5.37
CA PHE A 293 -18.48 0.78 5.72
C PHE A 293 -17.87 2.06 5.13
N ILE A 294 -16.77 2.50 5.74
CA ILE A 294 -15.99 3.65 5.31
C ILE A 294 -14.55 3.21 5.15
N SER A 295 -13.97 3.45 3.97
CA SER A 295 -12.56 3.27 3.67
C SER A 295 -11.87 4.64 3.69
N LEU A 296 -11.05 4.87 4.70
CA LEU A 296 -10.37 6.15 4.91
C LEU A 296 -8.89 6.04 4.55
N ASP A 297 -8.47 6.78 3.53
CA ASP A 297 -7.05 6.92 3.19
C ASP A 297 -6.46 8.17 3.86
N GLY A 298 -5.33 8.00 4.56
CA GLY A 298 -4.51 9.12 5.00
C GLY A 298 -3.54 9.60 3.91
N GLY A 299 -2.83 10.69 4.17
CA GLY A 299 -1.82 11.25 3.28
C GLY A 299 -0.64 10.31 2.96
N ASN A 300 -0.44 9.30 3.79
CA ASN A 300 0.54 8.22 3.55
C ASN A 300 0.10 7.23 2.44
N ALA A 301 -1.18 7.24 2.04
CA ALA A 301 -1.68 6.38 0.99
C ALA A 301 -1.30 6.94 -0.38
N ALA A 302 -0.30 6.35 -1.00
CA ALA A 302 0.18 6.76 -2.30
C ALA A 302 -0.71 6.29 -3.44
N THR A 303 -0.68 7.03 -4.53
CA THR A 303 -1.34 6.64 -5.77
C THR A 303 -0.42 6.90 -6.96
N LYS A 304 -0.23 5.89 -7.82
CA LYS A 304 0.59 5.97 -9.04
C LYS A 304 0.28 7.19 -9.92
N SER A 305 -0.98 7.55 -10.03
CA SER A 305 -1.43 8.61 -10.96
C SER A 305 -1.30 10.02 -10.39
N ALA A 306 -0.89 10.17 -9.14
CA ALA A 306 -0.78 11.48 -8.52
C ALA A 306 0.59 12.11 -8.78
N PRO A 307 0.65 13.38 -9.18
CA PRO A 307 1.90 14.12 -9.25
C PRO A 307 2.49 14.36 -7.85
N PRO A 308 3.82 14.62 -7.74
CA PRO A 308 4.50 14.81 -6.47
C PRO A 308 3.81 15.80 -5.51
N ILE A 309 3.35 16.93 -6.01
CA ILE A 309 2.64 17.93 -5.19
C ILE A 309 1.42 17.33 -4.46
N LEU A 310 0.64 16.48 -5.13
CA LEU A 310 -0.52 15.85 -4.50
C LEU A 310 -0.13 14.72 -3.55
N GLN A 311 1.02 14.10 -3.77
CA GLN A 311 1.51 13.04 -2.87
C GLN A 311 2.17 13.59 -1.61
N ASP A 312 2.84 14.74 -1.72
CA ASP A 312 3.67 15.29 -0.64
C ASP A 312 2.95 16.32 0.23
N ASP A 313 2.03 17.12 -0.36
CA ASP A 313 1.52 18.34 0.25
C ASP A 313 0.00 18.32 0.46
N PHE A 314 -0.67 17.20 0.20
CA PHE A 314 -2.10 17.02 0.40
C PHE A 314 -2.41 15.84 1.31
N GLY A 315 -3.59 15.91 1.93
CA GLY A 315 -4.08 14.86 2.83
C GLY A 315 -3.52 14.99 4.25
N MET A 316 -4.21 14.34 5.16
CA MET A 316 -3.85 14.27 6.58
C MET A 316 -3.09 12.98 6.86
N PRO A 317 -2.06 12.96 7.75
CA PRO A 317 -1.43 11.71 8.15
C PRO A 317 -2.42 10.65 8.61
N THR A 318 -2.18 9.39 8.25
CA THR A 318 -3.13 8.28 8.49
C THR A 318 -3.53 8.14 9.96
N ILE A 319 -2.57 8.27 10.88
CA ILE A 319 -2.84 8.18 12.32
C ILE A 319 -3.79 9.29 12.79
N TYR A 320 -3.62 10.53 12.28
CA TYR A 320 -4.50 11.65 12.65
C TYR A 320 -5.90 11.46 12.06
N ALA A 321 -5.97 11.01 10.81
CA ALA A 321 -7.23 10.72 10.13
C ALA A 321 -8.03 9.66 10.87
N LEU A 322 -7.35 8.57 11.27
CA LEU A 322 -7.96 7.48 12.03
C LEU A 322 -8.54 7.97 13.37
N CYS A 323 -7.72 8.65 14.19
CA CYS A 323 -8.18 9.10 15.50
C CYS A 323 -9.37 10.07 15.40
N ARG A 324 -9.39 10.97 14.40
CA ARG A 324 -10.52 11.88 14.17
C ARG A 324 -11.77 11.13 13.72
N ALA A 325 -11.61 10.16 12.81
CA ALA A 325 -12.74 9.39 12.30
C ALA A 325 -13.36 8.51 13.39
N VAL A 326 -12.56 7.84 14.20
CA VAL A 326 -13.05 7.03 15.32
C VAL A 326 -13.83 7.88 16.32
N ARG A 327 -13.24 8.99 16.76
CA ARG A 327 -13.92 9.92 17.68
C ARG A 327 -15.27 10.38 17.13
N PHE A 328 -15.31 10.77 15.86
CA PHE A 328 -16.56 11.20 15.22
C PHE A 328 -17.61 10.08 15.19
N LEU A 329 -17.24 8.86 14.82
CA LEU A 329 -18.18 7.73 14.76
C LEU A 329 -18.68 7.32 16.14
N GLU A 330 -17.83 7.42 17.18
CA GLU A 330 -18.21 7.20 18.57
C GLU A 330 -19.18 8.28 19.07
N GLU A 331 -18.89 9.57 18.84
CA GLU A 331 -19.75 10.70 19.18
C GLU A 331 -21.13 10.62 18.51
N CYS A 332 -21.17 10.08 17.29
CA CYS A 332 -22.43 9.80 16.58
C CYS A 332 -23.15 8.51 17.05
N GLY A 333 -22.48 7.68 17.87
CA GLY A 333 -23.03 6.39 18.35
C GLY A 333 -23.18 5.35 17.24
N VAL A 334 -22.38 5.41 16.17
CA VAL A 334 -22.47 4.51 15.00
C VAL A 334 -21.21 3.70 14.75
N LYS A 335 -20.21 3.75 15.66
CA LYS A 335 -18.92 3.05 15.47
C LYS A 335 -19.09 1.54 15.29
N ASP A 336 -20.02 0.92 16.03
CA ASP A 336 -20.31 -0.51 15.95
C ASP A 336 -21.16 -0.90 14.73
N ASP A 337 -21.75 0.07 14.06
CA ASP A 337 -22.65 -0.12 12.93
C ASP A 337 -21.98 0.02 11.58
N VAL A 338 -20.92 0.86 11.52
CA VAL A 338 -20.20 1.23 10.31
C VAL A 338 -18.75 0.76 10.40
N THR A 339 -18.40 -0.22 9.59
CA THR A 339 -17.02 -0.74 9.54
C THR A 339 -16.05 0.34 9.05
N LEU A 340 -15.01 0.65 9.83
CA LEU A 340 -13.97 1.61 9.48
C LEU A 340 -12.71 0.88 8.98
N LEU A 341 -12.46 0.95 7.68
CA LEU A 341 -11.23 0.47 7.04
C LEU A 341 -10.27 1.63 6.85
N VAL A 342 -8.99 1.43 7.13
CA VAL A 342 -7.98 2.48 7.00
C VAL A 342 -6.86 2.07 6.04
N GLY A 343 -6.36 3.02 5.24
CA GLY A 343 -5.26 2.81 4.29
C GLY A 343 -4.20 3.90 4.36
N GLY A 344 -2.94 3.53 4.11
CA GLY A 344 -1.82 4.46 4.00
C GLY A 344 -0.69 4.20 4.99
N GLY A 345 0.45 3.71 4.45
CA GLY A 345 1.70 3.57 5.20
C GLY A 345 1.83 2.30 6.04
N PHE A 346 1.03 1.28 5.79
CA PHE A 346 1.09 0.01 6.54
C PHE A 346 2.05 -0.99 5.91
N PHE A 347 3.08 -1.36 6.66
CA PHE A 347 4.12 -2.31 6.22
C PHE A 347 4.35 -3.45 7.21
N THR A 348 4.01 -3.27 8.50
CA THR A 348 4.27 -4.23 9.57
C THR A 348 2.97 -4.68 10.23
N PRO A 349 2.90 -5.92 10.77
CA PRO A 349 1.75 -6.38 11.54
C PRO A 349 1.53 -5.54 12.79
N GLY A 350 2.62 -5.00 13.39
CA GLY A 350 2.54 -4.11 14.54
C GLY A 350 1.80 -2.81 14.23
N ASP A 351 2.07 -2.17 13.09
CA ASP A 351 1.35 -0.95 12.69
C ASP A 351 -0.12 -1.23 12.42
N CYS A 352 -0.42 -2.38 11.78
CA CYS A 352 -1.80 -2.80 11.54
C CYS A 352 -2.55 -3.02 12.86
N LEU A 353 -1.94 -3.71 13.82
CA LEU A 353 -2.54 -3.98 15.12
C LEU A 353 -2.72 -2.70 15.96
N LYS A 354 -1.76 -1.74 15.88
CA LYS A 354 -1.89 -0.42 16.50
C LYS A 354 -3.05 0.39 15.92
N ALA A 355 -3.25 0.32 14.59
CA ALA A 355 -4.38 0.99 13.96
C ALA A 355 -5.72 0.41 14.43
N ILE A 356 -5.78 -0.92 14.62
CA ILE A 356 -6.96 -1.59 15.18
C ILE A 356 -7.16 -1.19 16.65
N ALA A 357 -6.11 -1.17 17.46
CA ALA A 357 -6.18 -0.69 18.85
C ALA A 357 -6.66 0.76 18.95
N LEU A 358 -6.41 1.59 17.94
CA LEU A 358 -6.94 2.96 17.82
C LEU A 358 -8.37 3.03 17.26
N GLY A 359 -9.01 1.89 16.98
CA GLY A 359 -10.41 1.81 16.57
C GLY A 359 -10.67 1.57 15.07
N ALA A 360 -9.67 1.25 14.26
CA ALA A 360 -9.90 0.71 12.93
C ALA A 360 -10.42 -0.74 13.03
N ASP A 361 -11.34 -1.14 12.15
CA ASP A 361 -11.81 -2.53 12.09
C ASP A 361 -10.93 -3.36 11.14
N GLY A 362 -10.34 -2.73 10.13
CA GLY A 362 -9.43 -3.40 9.20
C GLY A 362 -8.50 -2.43 8.46
N VAL A 363 -7.50 -3.01 7.81
CA VAL A 363 -6.41 -2.25 7.18
C VAL A 363 -6.26 -2.63 5.71
N TYR A 364 -6.22 -1.63 4.83
CA TYR A 364 -5.86 -1.81 3.42
C TYR A 364 -4.34 -1.76 3.22
N LEU A 365 -3.81 -2.83 2.64
CA LEU A 365 -2.42 -2.97 2.23
C LEU A 365 -2.27 -2.67 0.73
N GLY A 366 -1.30 -1.84 0.36
CA GLY A 366 -0.99 -1.47 -1.02
C GLY A 366 0.45 -1.85 -1.41
N THR A 367 1.41 -0.95 -1.18
CA THR A 367 2.82 -1.13 -1.55
C THR A 367 3.44 -2.39 -0.94
N SER A 368 3.09 -2.75 0.30
CA SER A 368 3.55 -3.98 0.96
C SER A 368 3.11 -5.24 0.21
N VAL A 369 1.92 -5.27 -0.38
CA VAL A 369 1.45 -6.35 -1.26
C VAL A 369 2.29 -6.42 -2.54
N LEU A 370 2.55 -5.29 -3.19
CA LEU A 370 3.40 -5.24 -4.38
C LEU A 370 4.82 -5.72 -4.07
N TRP A 371 5.34 -5.35 -2.92
CA TRP A 371 6.66 -5.80 -2.46
C TRP A 371 6.67 -7.31 -2.20
N ALA A 372 5.71 -7.84 -1.47
CA ALA A 372 5.60 -9.26 -1.19
C ALA A 372 5.53 -10.12 -2.46
N THR A 373 4.75 -9.70 -3.46
CA THR A 373 4.60 -10.41 -4.73
C THR A 373 5.83 -10.34 -5.64
N THR A 374 6.76 -9.40 -5.39
CA THR A 374 7.90 -9.16 -6.29
C THR A 374 9.27 -9.38 -5.68
N HIS A 375 9.40 -9.58 -4.36
CA HIS A 375 10.69 -9.56 -3.66
C HIS A 375 11.73 -10.55 -4.23
N THR A 376 11.32 -11.69 -4.77
CA THR A 376 12.22 -12.64 -5.43
C THR A 376 12.40 -12.38 -6.93
N GLN A 377 11.72 -11.37 -7.47
CA GLN A 377 11.70 -11.02 -8.88
C GLN A 377 12.30 -9.64 -9.16
N VAL A 378 12.68 -8.90 -8.13
CA VAL A 378 13.18 -7.51 -8.23
C VAL A 378 14.36 -7.36 -9.18
N ALA A 379 15.24 -8.38 -9.27
CA ALA A 379 16.39 -8.36 -10.18
C ALA A 379 16.00 -8.43 -11.67
N LYS A 380 14.75 -8.77 -12.00
CA LYS A 380 14.26 -8.81 -13.40
C LYS A 380 14.01 -7.43 -13.99
N ALA A 381 13.89 -6.41 -13.17
CA ALA A 381 13.56 -5.05 -13.63
C ALA A 381 14.17 -3.96 -12.73
N VAL A 382 14.35 -2.77 -13.32
CA VAL A 382 14.81 -1.55 -12.64
C VAL A 382 13.73 -0.47 -12.90
N PRO A 383 13.34 0.35 -11.93
CA PRO A 383 13.73 0.36 -10.52
C PRO A 383 13.16 -0.83 -9.72
N TRP A 384 13.80 -1.16 -8.61
CA TRP A 384 13.51 -2.38 -7.84
C TRP A 384 12.42 -2.23 -6.77
N GLU A 385 12.01 -1.02 -6.42
CA GLU A 385 11.12 -0.75 -5.27
C GLU A 385 9.74 -0.19 -5.65
N PRO A 386 8.76 -0.99 -5.79
CA PRO A 386 8.68 -2.29 -6.44
C PRO A 386 9.01 -2.16 -7.93
N PRO A 387 9.30 -3.24 -8.65
CA PRO A 387 9.76 -3.15 -10.03
C PRO A 387 8.63 -2.76 -11.00
N THR A 388 8.43 -1.47 -11.22
CA THR A 388 7.34 -0.90 -12.04
C THR A 388 7.27 -1.47 -13.44
N GLN A 389 8.42 -1.74 -14.07
CA GLN A 389 8.51 -2.33 -15.41
C GLN A 389 7.96 -3.77 -15.47
N LEU A 390 7.92 -4.45 -14.32
CA LEU A 390 7.44 -5.82 -14.20
C LEU A 390 5.95 -5.89 -13.83
N VAL A 391 5.49 -5.00 -12.94
CA VAL A 391 4.15 -5.10 -12.35
C VAL A 391 3.10 -4.23 -13.03
N TYR A 392 3.50 -3.10 -13.68
CA TYR A 392 2.55 -2.20 -14.31
C TYR A 392 2.07 -2.69 -15.66
N TYR A 393 0.83 -2.35 -16.02
CA TYR A 393 0.25 -2.66 -17.32
C TYR A 393 1.07 -2.05 -18.48
N SER A 394 1.55 -0.82 -18.31
CA SER A 394 2.47 -0.14 -19.23
C SER A 394 3.93 -0.61 -19.15
N GLY A 395 4.24 -1.53 -18.22
CA GLY A 395 5.60 -2.03 -18.00
C GLY A 395 6.11 -2.90 -19.16
N LYS A 396 7.32 -2.62 -19.62
CA LYS A 396 7.95 -3.31 -20.76
C LYS A 396 8.31 -4.76 -20.46
N LEU A 397 8.53 -5.10 -19.20
CA LEU A 397 8.96 -6.42 -18.73
C LEU A 397 7.84 -7.23 -18.09
N LYS A 398 6.59 -6.79 -18.15
CA LYS A 398 5.43 -7.48 -17.53
C LYS A 398 5.25 -8.93 -17.97
N GLY A 399 5.69 -9.28 -19.19
CA GLY A 399 5.67 -10.65 -19.69
C GLY A 399 6.58 -11.62 -18.93
N HIS A 400 7.62 -11.12 -18.26
CA HIS A 400 8.57 -11.90 -17.45
C HIS A 400 8.11 -12.09 -15.98
N PHE A 401 6.94 -11.57 -15.62
CA PHE A 401 6.38 -11.74 -14.28
C PHE A 401 5.95 -13.20 -14.08
N ASP A 402 6.37 -13.77 -12.96
CA ASP A 402 6.03 -15.12 -12.52
C ASP A 402 4.83 -15.02 -11.56
N GLU A 403 3.68 -15.35 -12.09
CA GLU A 403 2.37 -15.19 -11.45
C GLU A 403 2.16 -16.18 -10.30
N ASP A 404 2.46 -17.46 -10.53
CA ASP A 404 2.25 -18.52 -9.54
C ASP A 404 3.12 -18.30 -8.30
N ARG A 405 4.39 -17.94 -8.54
CA ARG A 405 5.32 -17.61 -7.47
C ARG A 405 4.87 -16.40 -6.68
N ALA A 406 4.39 -15.36 -7.35
CA ALA A 406 3.89 -14.15 -6.73
C ALA A 406 2.64 -14.41 -5.87
N ALA A 407 1.72 -15.24 -6.35
CA ALA A 407 0.52 -15.64 -5.61
C ALA A 407 0.89 -16.38 -4.32
N ALA A 408 1.78 -17.38 -4.42
CA ALA A 408 2.25 -18.13 -3.25
C ALA A 408 2.94 -17.23 -2.22
N GLN A 409 3.77 -16.26 -2.68
CA GLN A 409 4.46 -15.33 -1.81
C GLN A 409 3.52 -14.34 -1.11
N LEU A 410 2.49 -13.87 -1.79
CA LEU A 410 1.47 -13.04 -1.17
C LEU A 410 0.69 -13.81 -0.10
N HIS A 411 0.30 -15.05 -0.37
CA HIS A 411 -0.34 -15.90 0.62
C HIS A 411 0.54 -16.05 1.88
N MET A 412 1.82 -16.43 1.71
CA MET A 412 2.76 -16.57 2.82
C MET A 412 2.97 -15.26 3.60
N PHE A 413 3.05 -14.14 2.91
CA PHE A 413 3.19 -12.81 3.53
C PHE A 413 1.98 -12.49 4.42
N LEU A 414 0.76 -12.63 3.89
CA LEU A 414 -0.47 -12.34 4.64
C LEU A 414 -0.65 -13.30 5.81
N ALA A 415 -0.35 -14.58 5.62
CA ALA A 415 -0.39 -15.58 6.70
C ALA A 415 0.61 -15.25 7.82
N SER A 416 1.84 -14.88 7.47
CA SER A 416 2.86 -14.47 8.44
C SER A 416 2.44 -13.24 9.22
N MET A 417 1.94 -12.19 8.55
CA MET A 417 1.42 -11.00 9.22
C MET A 417 0.28 -11.33 10.19
N ALA A 418 -0.64 -12.22 9.79
CA ALA A 418 -1.75 -12.65 10.64
C ALA A 418 -1.26 -13.40 11.89
N GLU A 419 -0.27 -14.30 11.75
CA GLU A 419 0.29 -15.04 12.89
C GLU A 419 1.08 -14.12 13.85
N GLU A 420 1.81 -13.14 13.34
CA GLU A 420 2.45 -12.13 14.19
C GLU A 420 1.43 -11.26 14.94
N MET A 421 0.31 -10.89 14.30
CA MET A 421 -0.79 -10.18 14.98
C MET A 421 -1.40 -11.03 16.09
N LYS A 422 -1.68 -12.31 15.84
CA LYS A 422 -2.18 -13.25 16.87
C LYS A 422 -1.18 -13.38 18.02
N THR A 423 0.11 -13.40 17.73
CA THR A 423 1.17 -13.43 18.76
C THR A 423 1.14 -12.17 19.62
N GLY A 424 0.98 -11.00 18.99
CA GLY A 424 0.80 -9.74 19.72
C GLY A 424 -0.44 -9.77 20.63
N ILE A 425 -1.57 -10.28 20.13
CA ILE A 425 -2.82 -10.39 20.90
C ILE A 425 -2.65 -11.30 22.12
N ARG A 426 -1.97 -12.46 21.97
CA ARG A 426 -1.64 -13.35 23.11
C ARG A 426 -0.75 -12.66 24.15
N ALA A 427 0.24 -11.87 23.68
CA ALA A 427 1.13 -11.12 24.55
C ALA A 427 0.44 -10.02 25.35
N LEU A 428 -0.75 -9.58 24.91
CA LEU A 428 -1.64 -8.67 25.64
C LEU A 428 -2.58 -9.39 26.62
N GLY A 429 -2.53 -10.71 26.70
CA GLY A 429 -3.43 -11.51 27.53
C GLY A 429 -4.82 -11.69 26.93
N LYS A 430 -4.98 -11.47 25.62
CA LYS A 430 -6.25 -11.46 24.89
C LYS A 430 -6.32 -12.60 23.89
N ASN A 431 -7.53 -12.89 23.38
CA ASN A 431 -7.75 -13.97 22.42
C ASN A 431 -8.68 -13.62 21.25
N ALA A 432 -9.09 -12.37 21.14
CA ALA A 432 -9.84 -11.86 19.99
C ALA A 432 -9.36 -10.48 19.57
N LEU A 433 -9.55 -10.17 18.30
CA LEU A 433 -9.24 -8.83 17.74
C LEU A 433 -10.10 -7.75 18.40
N ASP A 434 -11.38 -8.06 18.64
CA ASP A 434 -12.35 -7.13 19.23
C ASP A 434 -12.04 -6.78 20.70
N ASP A 435 -11.15 -7.54 21.36
CA ASP A 435 -10.70 -7.24 22.71
C ASP A 435 -9.61 -6.15 22.77
N ILE A 436 -8.98 -5.84 21.59
CA ILE A 436 -7.86 -4.89 21.51
C ILE A 436 -8.40 -3.46 21.50
N GLY A 437 -7.78 -2.60 22.28
CA GLY A 437 -8.21 -1.20 22.40
C GLY A 437 -7.10 -0.24 22.76
N LEU A 438 -7.50 1.00 22.97
CA LEU A 438 -6.60 2.11 23.29
C LEU A 438 -5.78 1.88 24.57
N ASP A 439 -6.36 1.18 25.55
CA ASP A 439 -5.72 0.87 26.84
C ASP A 439 -4.56 -0.15 26.71
N ASP A 440 -4.46 -0.85 25.57
CA ASP A 440 -3.36 -1.75 25.27
C ASP A 440 -2.13 -1.01 24.73
N LEU A 441 -2.27 0.28 24.40
CA LEU A 441 -1.21 1.11 23.83
C LEU A 441 -0.56 2.01 24.89
N MET A 442 0.69 2.36 24.66
CA MET A 442 1.40 3.44 25.35
C MET A 442 2.01 4.39 24.33
N ALA A 443 1.85 5.69 24.54
CA ALA A 443 2.51 6.72 23.75
C ALA A 443 3.90 7.02 24.28
N LEU A 444 4.90 7.11 23.41
CA LEU A 444 6.30 7.38 23.76
C LEU A 444 6.63 8.87 23.86
N ASP A 445 5.74 9.73 23.36
CA ASP A 445 5.86 11.19 23.47
C ASP A 445 4.50 11.88 23.71
N GLU A 446 4.57 13.13 24.18
CA GLU A 446 3.40 13.94 24.57
C GLU A 446 2.47 14.21 23.38
N TRP A 447 3.03 14.42 22.18
CA TRP A 447 2.24 14.72 21.01
C TRP A 447 1.42 13.51 20.56
N THR A 448 2.03 12.34 20.56
CA THR A 448 1.34 11.08 20.24
C THR A 448 0.26 10.78 21.28
N ALA A 449 0.55 10.94 22.58
CA ALA A 449 -0.47 10.80 23.62
C ALA A 449 -1.65 11.76 23.42
N TYR A 450 -1.38 13.03 23.10
CA TYR A 450 -2.41 14.03 22.85
C TYR A 450 -3.29 13.70 21.64
N VAL A 451 -2.67 13.27 20.54
CA VAL A 451 -3.40 12.96 19.28
C VAL A 451 -4.23 11.70 19.42
N THR A 452 -3.66 10.65 20.00
CA THR A 452 -4.31 9.31 20.02
C THR A 452 -5.16 9.09 21.27
N GLY A 453 -4.89 9.79 22.35
CA GLY A 453 -5.47 9.51 23.66
C GLY A 453 -4.84 8.31 24.37
N ALA A 454 -3.82 7.67 23.78
CA ALA A 454 -3.13 6.54 24.40
C ALA A 454 -2.44 6.98 25.72
N PRO A 455 -2.45 6.13 26.77
CA PRO A 455 -1.75 6.41 28.02
C PRO A 455 -0.26 6.70 27.77
N PRO A 456 0.34 7.66 28.52
CA PRO A 456 1.77 7.95 28.38
C PRO A 456 2.64 6.82 28.93
N GLY A 457 3.62 6.37 28.14
CA GLY A 457 4.67 5.44 28.57
C GLY A 457 5.85 6.12 29.26
N TYR A 458 5.74 7.41 29.59
CA TYR A 458 6.74 8.24 30.23
C TYR A 458 6.15 8.89 31.51
N PRO A 459 7.01 9.37 32.46
CA PRO A 459 6.50 10.00 33.67
C PRO A 459 5.70 11.26 33.37
N VAL A 460 4.46 11.32 33.87
CA VAL A 460 3.62 12.52 33.83
C VAL A 460 3.87 13.30 35.09
N ARG A 461 4.19 14.61 34.97
CA ARG A 461 4.43 15.52 36.09
C ARG A 461 3.13 16.06 36.65
#